data_708d8cc5a5a82ba75c9b23c09eee71d8
#
_entry.id   708d8cc5a5a82ba75c9b23c09eee71d8
#
_cell.length_a   1.000
_cell.length_b   1.000
_cell.length_c   1.000
_cell.angle_alpha   90.00
_cell.angle_beta   90.00
_cell.angle_gamma   90.00
#
_symmetry.space_group_name_H-M   'P 1'
#
loop_
_entity.id
_entity.type
_entity.pdbx_description
1 polymer ?
#
loop_
_entity_poly.entity_id
_entity_poly.type
_entity_poly.pdbx_seq_one_letter_code
_entity_poly.pdbx_strand_id
1 'polypeptide(L)'
;MNNTASSIFFLTALLALAGLFGCADKTSRSGTEPAITYVDAKVRIYHDDGSRTYAEYQPFETRTVAHLPNLEPASAPQLSKYGGLLTAREQATGFFHVKKIGDRWWGVDPLGYRYVNIALNSLNAKGSEGTKQALTDKFGSKENWINTTIDLLQDHGFNCAGSWSDTEAIVAANKTREKPMAYCINWNFMSKYGRKRGGTFQQPGHTGYPQNAIFAFDPAFAEFCDERARQIAKYKDDPNLFGHFSDNEMPFNITAITDYLSLPEGDHGRAAAEEWLKEKGITEARITDEHREEFMALVGEKYFSVVSAAIKKYDPNHMYIGARFYDNEKHHEQFMRVVGKYVDIVSNNYYNHWTPDEQHLAQWAEWTGRPFIVTEYYTKGEDSGMGNTSGAGWIVRTQNDRGLFYQNYNLALLNAKSCVGWHYFKYQDNDPDAKGVDPSNVDANKGIVSNRYVPWTPLLDRMKELNRRAYAVIDHFDRAR
;
A
#
# COMPACT_ATOMS: atom_id res chain seq x y z
N MET A 1 41.33 37.22 23.65
CA MET A 1 41.07 38.67 23.46
C MET A 1 39.65 38.77 22.94
N ASN A 2 38.70 38.95 23.82
CA ASN A 2 37.95 40.19 24.14
C ASN A 2 37.37 40.87 22.89
N ASN A 3 36.10 41.17 22.68
CA ASN A 3 35.08 41.79 23.54
C ASN A 3 33.72 41.67 22.85
N THR A 4 32.66 41.37 23.60
CA THR A 4 31.59 42.16 24.22
C THR A 4 30.50 42.72 23.30
N ALA A 5 29.33 42.22 23.51
CA ALA A 5 28.00 42.77 23.81
C ALA A 5 27.60 44.18 23.30
N SER A 6 26.35 44.28 22.79
CA SER A 6 25.45 45.35 23.25
C SER A 6 23.98 45.04 22.83
N SER A 7 23.17 44.95 23.86
CA SER A 7 21.71 44.99 23.82
C SER A 7 21.23 46.44 23.63
N ILE A 8 20.15 46.66 22.85
CA ILE A 8 19.38 47.90 22.93
C ILE A 8 17.90 47.55 23.02
N PHE A 9 17.34 47.89 24.18
CA PHE A 9 15.92 48.03 24.48
C PHE A 9 15.36 49.30 23.85
N PHE A 10 14.20 49.26 23.21
CA PHE A 10 13.35 50.43 23.04
C PHE A 10 11.93 50.12 23.55
N LEU A 11 11.58 50.89 24.55
CA LEU A 11 10.27 51.00 25.21
C LEU A 11 9.63 52.33 24.76
N THR A 12 8.41 52.33 24.19
CA THR A 12 7.52 53.53 24.18
C THR A 12 6.10 53.07 23.88
N ALA A 13 5.25 53.15 24.81
CA ALA A 13 4.26 54.17 25.21
C ALA A 13 2.88 53.96 24.55
N LEU A 14 1.92 53.69 25.45
CA LEU A 14 0.46 53.64 25.25
C LEU A 14 -0.09 55.00 24.72
N LEU A 15 -1.09 54.88 23.84
CA LEU A 15 -2.17 55.88 23.72
C LEU A 15 -3.51 55.17 23.56
N ALA A 16 -4.35 55.38 24.56
CA ALA A 16 -5.73 54.89 24.58
C ALA A 16 -6.62 55.85 23.78
N LEU A 17 -7.44 55.32 22.89
CA LEU A 17 -8.62 56.01 22.36
C LEU A 17 -9.85 55.12 22.56
N ALA A 18 -10.73 55.55 23.45
CA ALA A 18 -12.05 54.95 23.59
C ALA A 18 -12.96 55.42 22.46
N GLY A 19 -13.55 54.47 21.77
CA GLY A 19 -14.64 54.67 20.79
C GLY A 19 -15.73 53.64 21.00
N LEU A 20 -16.80 54.07 21.61
CA LEU A 20 -18.07 53.33 21.68
C LEU A 20 -18.65 53.17 20.27
N PHE A 21 -18.98 51.92 19.87
CA PHE A 21 -20.13 51.64 18.97
C PHE A 21 -20.47 50.16 18.90
N GLY A 22 -21.73 49.84 19.20
CA GLY A 22 -22.49 48.77 18.52
C GLY A 22 -22.33 47.36 19.06
N CYS A 23 -23.21 46.94 19.96
CA CYS A 23 -23.59 45.53 20.14
C CYS A 23 -24.09 44.96 18.82
N ALA A 24 -23.26 44.14 18.18
CA ALA A 24 -23.72 43.13 17.22
C ALA A 24 -23.57 41.77 17.91
N ASP A 25 -24.64 41.09 18.12
CA ASP A 25 -24.71 39.72 18.62
C ASP A 25 -23.84 38.81 17.77
N LYS A 26 -22.61 38.60 18.23
CA LYS A 26 -21.81 37.46 17.72
C LYS A 26 -22.26 36.22 18.48
N THR A 27 -23.18 35.47 17.89
CA THR A 27 -23.34 34.07 18.25
C THR A 27 -21.98 33.41 18.10
N SER A 28 -21.24 33.33 19.18
CA SER A 28 -20.02 32.56 19.30
C SER A 28 -20.40 31.10 19.12
N ARG A 29 -20.15 30.56 17.93
CA ARG A 29 -20.01 29.10 17.77
C ARG A 29 -18.77 28.71 18.59
N SER A 30 -18.97 28.37 19.86
CA SER A 30 -17.98 27.70 20.68
C SER A 30 -17.87 26.23 20.22
N GLY A 31 -17.32 26.02 19.02
CA GLY A 31 -16.79 24.74 18.65
C GLY A 31 -15.46 24.60 19.38
N THR A 32 -15.44 23.91 20.52
CA THR A 32 -14.19 23.42 21.09
C THR A 32 -13.53 22.55 20.01
N GLU A 33 -12.33 22.93 19.58
CA GLU A 33 -11.54 22.04 18.73
C GLU A 33 -11.46 20.67 19.43
N PRO A 34 -11.70 19.56 18.69
CA PRO A 34 -11.63 18.23 19.29
C PRO A 34 -10.24 18.04 19.91
N ALA A 35 -10.19 17.52 21.14
CA ALA A 35 -8.95 17.28 21.84
C ALA A 35 -8.03 16.35 21.03
N ILE A 36 -6.74 16.67 20.95
CA ILE A 36 -5.74 15.84 20.28
C ILE A 36 -5.75 14.43 20.88
N THR A 37 -5.83 13.42 20.03
CA THR A 37 -5.74 12.01 20.43
C THR A 37 -4.30 11.52 20.27
N TYR A 38 -3.81 10.80 21.28
CA TYR A 38 -2.51 10.14 21.25
C TYR A 38 -2.70 8.63 21.36
N VAL A 39 -1.89 7.87 20.63
CA VAL A 39 -1.80 6.41 20.72
C VAL A 39 -0.37 6.03 21.06
N ASP A 40 -0.21 5.19 22.07
CA ASP A 40 1.09 4.64 22.44
C ASP A 40 1.50 3.53 21.48
N ALA A 41 2.68 3.63 20.89
CA ALA A 41 3.22 2.60 20.00
C ALA A 41 4.71 2.34 20.25
N LYS A 42 5.11 1.06 20.05
CA LYS A 42 6.51 0.64 19.98
C LYS A 42 6.95 0.69 18.52
N VAL A 43 7.89 1.58 18.23
CA VAL A 43 8.51 1.70 16.91
C VAL A 43 9.46 0.53 16.66
N ARG A 44 9.47 0.02 15.45
CA ARG A 44 10.42 -1.01 15.04
C ARG A 44 11.77 -0.38 14.73
N ILE A 45 12.83 -0.94 15.32
CA ILE A 45 14.22 -0.53 15.13
C ILE A 45 14.92 -1.57 14.26
N TYR A 46 15.63 -1.10 13.25
CA TYR A 46 16.48 -1.90 12.38
C TYR A 46 17.92 -1.73 12.81
N HIS A 47 18.68 -2.82 12.92
CA HIS A 47 20.08 -2.84 13.26
C HIS A 47 20.94 -3.22 12.04
N ASP A 48 22.20 -2.80 12.04
CA ASP A 48 23.13 -3.04 10.94
C ASP A 48 23.41 -4.53 10.68
N ASP A 49 23.24 -5.37 11.70
CA ASP A 49 23.36 -6.83 11.58
C ASP A 49 22.11 -7.51 10.98
N GLY A 50 21.11 -6.71 10.56
CA GLY A 50 19.84 -7.16 10.02
C GLY A 50 18.83 -7.61 11.09
N SER A 51 19.21 -7.57 12.38
CA SER A 51 18.27 -7.85 13.46
C SER A 51 17.27 -6.70 13.65
N ARG A 52 16.19 -6.99 14.36
CA ARG A 52 15.09 -6.05 14.52
C ARG A 52 14.57 -6.12 15.95
N THR A 53 14.44 -4.96 16.58
CA THR A 53 13.88 -4.81 17.93
C THR A 53 12.73 -3.81 17.92
N TYR A 54 12.15 -3.58 19.10
CA TYR A 54 11.14 -2.55 19.30
C TYR A 54 11.61 -1.57 20.37
N ALA A 55 11.36 -0.27 20.13
CA ALA A 55 11.53 0.75 21.15
C ALA A 55 10.52 0.57 22.29
N GLU A 56 10.72 1.30 23.39
CA GLU A 56 9.70 1.46 24.41
C GLU A 56 8.47 2.19 23.84
N TYR A 57 7.32 2.06 24.51
CA TYR A 57 6.13 2.80 24.13
C TYR A 57 6.35 4.30 24.16
N GLN A 58 5.95 4.98 23.11
CA GLN A 58 5.91 6.44 23.03
C GLN A 58 4.61 6.88 22.38
N PRO A 59 4.07 8.06 22.78
CA PRO A 59 2.82 8.57 22.26
C PRO A 59 3.00 9.16 20.86
N PHE A 60 2.06 8.85 19.98
CA PHE A 60 1.95 9.41 18.62
C PHE A 60 0.64 10.17 18.49
N GLU A 61 0.73 11.41 18.02
CA GLU A 61 -0.44 12.17 17.64
C GLU A 61 -1.22 11.41 16.55
N THR A 62 -2.52 11.27 16.78
CA THR A 62 -3.37 10.39 15.98
C THR A 62 -4.64 11.11 15.57
N ARG A 63 -4.72 11.44 14.30
CA ARG A 63 -5.90 12.06 13.71
C ARG A 63 -6.94 11.00 13.37
N THR A 64 -8.19 11.28 13.69
CA THR A 64 -9.32 10.38 13.39
C THR A 64 -10.43 11.13 12.68
N VAL A 65 -11.43 10.42 12.21
CA VAL A 65 -12.64 11.01 11.60
C VAL A 65 -13.34 12.00 12.55
N ALA A 66 -13.27 11.76 13.87
CA ALA A 66 -13.85 12.65 14.87
C ALA A 66 -13.16 14.04 14.96
N HIS A 67 -11.93 14.17 14.46
CA HIS A 67 -11.19 15.42 14.42
C HIS A 67 -11.50 16.27 13.17
N LEU A 68 -12.32 15.77 12.24
CA LEU A 68 -12.69 16.52 11.04
C LEU A 68 -13.91 17.40 11.33
N PRO A 69 -13.75 18.74 11.39
CA PRO A 69 -14.86 19.64 11.69
C PRO A 69 -15.91 19.57 10.57
N ASN A 70 -17.17 19.60 10.95
CA ASN A 70 -18.32 19.64 10.03
C ASN A 70 -18.39 18.43 9.06
N LEU A 71 -17.70 17.32 9.38
CA LEU A 71 -17.97 16.07 8.70
C LEU A 71 -19.32 15.57 9.23
N GLU A 72 -20.41 16.00 8.58
CA GLU A 72 -21.76 15.57 8.93
C GLU A 72 -21.81 14.03 9.04
N PRO A 73 -22.61 13.47 9.97
CA PRO A 73 -22.94 12.06 9.93
C PRO A 73 -23.69 11.82 8.61
N ALA A 74 -22.92 11.60 7.56
CA ALA A 74 -23.46 11.44 6.22
C ALA A 74 -24.43 10.26 6.22
N SER A 75 -25.63 10.48 5.68
CA SER A 75 -26.40 9.37 5.11
C SER A 75 -25.42 8.53 4.29
N ALA A 76 -25.41 7.22 4.50
CA ALA A 76 -24.48 6.34 3.79
C ALA A 76 -24.50 6.68 2.30
N PRO A 77 -23.34 6.93 1.66
CA PRO A 77 -23.31 7.33 0.27
C PRO A 77 -23.99 6.27 -0.58
N GLN A 78 -24.76 6.70 -1.57
CA GLN A 78 -25.31 5.77 -2.55
C GLN A 78 -24.19 5.32 -3.46
N LEU A 79 -23.91 4.02 -3.45
CA LEU A 79 -22.80 3.41 -4.16
C LEU A 79 -23.29 2.45 -5.25
N SER A 80 -22.53 2.34 -6.32
CA SER A 80 -22.68 1.31 -7.34
C SER A 80 -22.46 -0.08 -6.74
N LYS A 81 -22.77 -1.12 -7.48
CA LYS A 81 -22.49 -2.49 -7.06
C LYS A 81 -20.99 -2.77 -6.83
N TYR A 82 -20.10 -1.96 -7.37
CA TYR A 82 -18.64 -2.02 -7.18
C TYR A 82 -18.14 -1.11 -6.06
N GLY A 83 -18.97 -0.24 -5.52
CA GLY A 83 -18.57 0.73 -4.49
C GLY A 83 -18.25 2.13 -5.01
N GLY A 84 -18.47 2.42 -6.30
CA GLY A 84 -18.31 3.76 -6.88
C GLY A 84 -19.44 4.71 -6.49
N LEU A 85 -19.17 6.00 -6.35
CA LEU A 85 -20.09 7.04 -5.90
C LEU A 85 -21.12 7.38 -7.00
N LEU A 86 -22.40 7.04 -6.80
CA LEU A 86 -23.45 7.22 -7.81
C LEU A 86 -23.69 8.67 -8.22
N THR A 87 -23.32 9.64 -7.39
CA THR A 87 -23.46 11.08 -7.70
C THR A 87 -22.31 11.63 -8.57
N ALA A 88 -21.27 10.85 -8.84
CA ALA A 88 -20.08 11.28 -9.59
C ALA A 88 -19.74 10.27 -10.70
N ARG A 89 -20.20 10.57 -11.93
CA ARG A 89 -20.08 9.66 -13.07
C ARG A 89 -19.17 10.21 -14.15
N GLU A 90 -18.29 9.32 -14.65
CA GLU A 90 -17.41 9.48 -15.79
C GLU A 90 -17.82 8.55 -16.93
N GLN A 91 -17.00 8.46 -17.99
CA GLN A 91 -17.24 7.48 -19.05
C GLN A 91 -17.02 6.06 -18.54
N ALA A 92 -18.02 5.20 -18.72
CA ALA A 92 -17.91 3.77 -18.45
C ALA A 92 -17.06 3.08 -19.53
N THR A 93 -16.15 2.21 -19.11
CA THR A 93 -15.33 1.38 -20.01
C THR A 93 -15.68 -0.10 -19.95
N GLY A 94 -16.46 -0.51 -18.95
CA GLY A 94 -16.71 -1.91 -18.63
C GLY A 94 -15.65 -2.50 -17.69
N PHE A 95 -14.56 -1.77 -17.38
CA PHE A 95 -13.45 -2.19 -16.56
C PHE A 95 -13.03 -1.08 -15.60
N PHE A 96 -12.37 -1.43 -14.50
CA PHE A 96 -11.74 -0.44 -13.62
C PHE A 96 -10.62 0.29 -14.36
N HIS A 97 -10.56 1.59 -14.18
CA HIS A 97 -9.47 2.42 -14.69
C HIS A 97 -9.22 3.62 -13.77
N VAL A 98 -8.18 4.39 -14.04
CA VAL A 98 -7.89 5.63 -13.31
C VAL A 98 -8.03 6.84 -14.21
N LYS A 99 -8.45 7.96 -13.60
CA LYS A 99 -8.64 9.24 -14.32
C LYS A 99 -8.29 10.40 -13.39
N LYS A 100 -7.56 11.38 -13.93
CA LYS A 100 -7.38 12.66 -13.23
C LYS A 100 -8.55 13.58 -13.56
N ILE A 101 -9.21 14.08 -12.51
CA ILE A 101 -10.41 14.91 -12.62
C ILE A 101 -10.17 16.15 -11.76
N GLY A 102 -10.02 17.31 -12.40
CA GLY A 102 -9.47 18.48 -11.75
C GLY A 102 -8.02 18.22 -11.32
N ASP A 103 -7.73 18.45 -10.07
CA ASP A 103 -6.41 18.24 -9.48
C ASP A 103 -6.27 16.88 -8.74
N ARG A 104 -7.35 16.09 -8.67
CA ARG A 104 -7.37 14.78 -7.97
C ARG A 104 -7.42 13.62 -8.97
N TRP A 105 -6.65 12.56 -8.66
CA TRP A 105 -6.79 11.27 -9.29
C TRP A 105 -7.90 10.44 -8.64
N TRP A 106 -8.65 9.72 -9.45
CA TRP A 106 -9.73 8.84 -9.06
C TRP A 106 -9.57 7.46 -9.69
N GLY A 107 -9.90 6.41 -8.96
CA GLY A 107 -10.38 5.20 -9.58
C GLY A 107 -11.74 5.46 -10.24
N VAL A 108 -12.04 4.73 -11.29
CA VAL A 108 -13.36 4.71 -11.93
C VAL A 108 -13.77 3.26 -12.07
N ASP A 109 -14.98 2.94 -11.61
CA ASP A 109 -15.50 1.58 -11.67
C ASP A 109 -16.00 1.21 -13.08
N PRO A 110 -16.28 -0.07 -13.36
CA PRO A 110 -16.75 -0.52 -14.67
C PRO A 110 -18.00 0.18 -15.21
N LEU A 111 -18.82 0.74 -14.33
CA LEU A 111 -20.03 1.49 -14.68
C LEU A 111 -19.77 2.99 -14.87
N GLY A 112 -18.54 3.44 -14.65
CA GLY A 112 -18.12 4.83 -14.83
C GLY A 112 -18.22 5.69 -13.57
N TYR A 113 -18.48 5.12 -12.38
CA TYR A 113 -18.57 5.90 -11.15
C TYR A 113 -17.20 6.09 -10.50
N ARG A 114 -16.96 7.29 -9.92
CA ARG A 114 -15.72 7.56 -9.18
C ARG A 114 -15.59 6.61 -8.00
N TYR A 115 -14.43 6.00 -7.89
CA TYR A 115 -14.18 4.86 -7.03
C TYR A 115 -12.90 5.06 -6.23
N VAL A 116 -12.94 4.67 -4.95
CA VAL A 116 -11.77 4.55 -4.08
C VAL A 116 -11.57 3.07 -3.77
N ASN A 117 -10.40 2.53 -4.08
CA ASN A 117 -10.08 1.13 -3.84
C ASN A 117 -9.73 0.92 -2.36
N ILE A 118 -10.65 0.34 -1.60
CA ILE A 118 -10.49 0.03 -0.17
C ILE A 118 -10.38 -1.48 -0.02
N ALA A 119 -9.17 -1.99 0.08
CA ALA A 119 -8.91 -3.41 -0.01
C ALA A 119 -8.26 -4.03 1.23
N LEU A 120 -8.34 -5.35 1.27
CA LEU A 120 -7.71 -6.19 2.26
C LEU A 120 -6.88 -7.28 1.58
N ASN A 121 -5.61 -7.42 1.98
CA ASN A 121 -4.74 -8.47 1.46
C ASN A 121 -4.99 -9.83 2.08
N SER A 122 -4.56 -10.87 1.39
CA SER A 122 -4.52 -12.25 1.89
C SER A 122 -5.89 -12.79 2.32
N LEU A 123 -6.94 -12.45 1.56
CA LEU A 123 -8.25 -13.06 1.75
C LEU A 123 -8.19 -14.53 1.30
N ASN A 124 -7.67 -15.39 2.16
CA ASN A 124 -7.53 -16.82 1.91
C ASN A 124 -7.71 -17.62 3.22
N ALA A 125 -7.99 -18.90 3.09
CA ALA A 125 -8.26 -19.84 4.18
C ALA A 125 -7.08 -20.79 4.42
N LYS A 126 -5.87 -20.27 4.46
CA LYS A 126 -4.65 -21.04 4.71
C LYS A 126 -4.29 -21.01 6.20
N GLY A 127 -3.66 -22.08 6.68
CA GLY A 127 -3.20 -22.18 8.06
C GLY A 127 -2.89 -23.61 8.47
N SER A 128 -2.69 -23.83 9.77
CA SER A 128 -2.52 -25.14 10.39
C SER A 128 -3.79 -25.99 10.32
N GLU A 129 -3.70 -27.24 10.75
CA GLU A 129 -4.88 -28.10 10.90
C GLU A 129 -5.92 -27.49 11.85
N GLY A 130 -5.45 -26.80 12.93
CA GLY A 130 -6.35 -26.09 13.83
C GLY A 130 -7.11 -24.94 13.18
N THR A 131 -6.48 -24.18 12.26
CA THR A 131 -7.15 -23.14 11.47
C THR A 131 -8.15 -23.75 10.50
N LYS A 132 -7.82 -24.86 9.84
CA LYS A 132 -8.73 -25.58 8.95
C LYS A 132 -9.94 -26.15 9.68
N GLN A 133 -9.72 -26.70 10.88
CA GLN A 133 -10.83 -27.19 11.71
C GLN A 133 -11.74 -26.02 12.12
N ALA A 134 -11.18 -24.89 12.55
CA ALA A 134 -11.96 -23.70 12.90
C ALA A 134 -12.79 -23.16 11.72
N LEU A 135 -12.28 -23.28 10.48
CA LEU A 135 -13.06 -22.95 9.27
C LEU A 135 -14.27 -23.88 9.14
N THR A 136 -14.02 -25.19 9.29
CA THR A 136 -15.08 -26.20 9.17
C THR A 136 -16.13 -26.02 10.26
N ASP A 137 -15.72 -25.80 11.50
CA ASP A 137 -16.64 -25.63 12.64
C ASP A 137 -17.48 -24.36 12.50
N LYS A 138 -16.89 -23.28 12.00
CA LYS A 138 -17.58 -21.98 11.91
C LYS A 138 -18.42 -21.82 10.67
N PHE A 139 -17.96 -22.30 9.52
CA PHE A 139 -18.58 -22.02 8.22
C PHE A 139 -19.10 -23.29 7.52
N GLY A 140 -18.70 -24.47 7.94
CA GLY A 140 -19.03 -25.74 7.32
C GLY A 140 -18.32 -26.01 6.00
N SER A 141 -18.08 -24.97 5.19
CA SER A 141 -17.41 -25.08 3.90
C SER A 141 -16.59 -23.85 3.51
N LYS A 142 -15.68 -24.02 2.57
CA LYS A 142 -14.91 -22.90 1.98
C LYS A 142 -15.82 -21.92 1.23
N GLU A 143 -16.89 -22.41 0.61
CA GLU A 143 -17.87 -21.58 -0.09
C GLU A 143 -18.63 -20.68 0.88
N ASN A 144 -19.10 -21.22 1.99
CA ASN A 144 -19.75 -20.43 3.03
C ASN A 144 -18.79 -19.44 3.68
N TRP A 145 -17.51 -19.86 3.91
CA TRP A 145 -16.48 -18.98 4.42
C TRP A 145 -16.28 -17.76 3.52
N ILE A 146 -16.08 -17.94 2.20
CA ILE A 146 -15.81 -16.81 1.31
C ILE A 146 -17.02 -15.87 1.21
N ASN A 147 -18.24 -16.40 1.13
CA ASN A 147 -19.45 -15.59 1.07
C ASN A 147 -19.65 -14.78 2.36
N THR A 148 -19.58 -15.42 3.53
CA THR A 148 -19.70 -14.75 4.83
C THR A 148 -18.59 -13.70 5.02
N THR A 149 -17.38 -13.99 4.54
CA THR A 149 -16.26 -13.05 4.65
C THR A 149 -16.45 -11.84 3.73
N ILE A 150 -16.93 -12.03 2.51
CA ILE A 150 -17.26 -10.91 1.61
C ILE A 150 -18.33 -10.03 2.24
N ASP A 151 -19.38 -10.61 2.84
CA ASP A 151 -20.43 -9.85 3.53
C ASP A 151 -19.86 -9.04 4.71
N LEU A 152 -19.00 -9.64 5.53
CA LEU A 152 -18.30 -8.95 6.61
C LEU A 152 -17.50 -7.76 6.08
N LEU A 153 -16.72 -7.97 5.01
CA LEU A 153 -15.86 -6.92 4.44
C LEU A 153 -16.71 -5.78 3.86
N GLN A 154 -17.75 -6.08 3.11
CA GLN A 154 -18.63 -5.07 2.51
C GLN A 154 -19.42 -4.30 3.58
N ASP A 155 -19.82 -4.95 4.67
CA ASP A 155 -20.44 -4.27 5.82
C ASP A 155 -19.45 -3.30 6.50
N HIS A 156 -18.15 -3.56 6.42
CA HIS A 156 -17.11 -2.68 6.94
C HIS A 156 -16.52 -1.71 5.88
N GLY A 157 -17.19 -1.60 4.72
CA GLY A 157 -16.83 -0.65 3.68
C GLY A 157 -15.62 -1.04 2.82
N PHE A 158 -15.15 -2.28 2.91
CA PHE A 158 -14.17 -2.82 1.96
C PHE A 158 -14.85 -3.20 0.66
N ASN A 159 -14.21 -2.94 -0.47
CA ASN A 159 -14.77 -3.19 -1.79
C ASN A 159 -13.84 -3.98 -2.73
N CYS A 160 -12.65 -4.38 -2.25
CA CYS A 160 -11.68 -5.11 -3.04
C CYS A 160 -10.87 -6.11 -2.19
N ALA A 161 -10.52 -7.26 -2.77
CA ALA A 161 -9.57 -8.22 -2.25
C ALA A 161 -8.19 -7.97 -2.91
N GLY A 162 -7.19 -7.66 -2.10
CA GLY A 162 -5.82 -7.36 -2.54
C GLY A 162 -4.99 -8.61 -2.86
N SER A 163 -3.67 -8.43 -2.89
CA SER A 163 -2.71 -9.51 -3.17
C SER A 163 -2.88 -10.72 -2.26
N TRP A 164 -2.47 -11.88 -2.72
CA TRP A 164 -2.47 -13.17 -2.02
C TRP A 164 -3.85 -13.71 -1.64
N SER A 165 -4.92 -13.12 -2.17
CA SER A 165 -6.30 -13.58 -1.95
C SER A 165 -6.61 -14.81 -2.78
N ASP A 166 -7.62 -15.57 -2.36
CA ASP A 166 -8.11 -16.75 -3.07
C ASP A 166 -8.98 -16.33 -4.26
N THR A 167 -8.31 -16.00 -5.36
CA THR A 167 -8.94 -15.49 -6.58
C THR A 167 -10.05 -16.41 -7.09
N GLU A 168 -9.84 -17.73 -7.03
CA GLU A 168 -10.82 -18.71 -7.56
C GLU A 168 -12.10 -18.72 -6.71
N ALA A 169 -11.94 -18.67 -5.38
CA ALA A 169 -13.08 -18.59 -4.47
C ALA A 169 -13.86 -17.28 -4.65
N ILE A 170 -13.18 -16.15 -4.82
CA ILE A 170 -13.80 -14.84 -5.05
C ILE A 170 -14.55 -14.82 -6.38
N VAL A 171 -13.92 -15.28 -7.47
CA VAL A 171 -14.55 -15.37 -8.80
C VAL A 171 -15.77 -16.26 -8.77
N ALA A 172 -15.72 -17.39 -8.06
CA ALA A 172 -16.86 -18.30 -7.90
C ALA A 172 -18.01 -17.61 -7.12
N ALA A 173 -17.71 -16.97 -6.00
CA ALA A 173 -18.68 -16.24 -5.19
C ALA A 173 -19.36 -15.10 -5.98
N ASN A 174 -18.58 -14.36 -6.77
CA ASN A 174 -19.08 -13.22 -7.55
C ASN A 174 -20.15 -13.61 -8.60
N LYS A 175 -20.20 -14.87 -9.04
CA LYS A 175 -21.20 -15.32 -10.02
C LYS A 175 -22.64 -15.21 -9.55
N THR A 176 -22.86 -15.26 -8.24
CA THR A 176 -24.19 -15.26 -7.64
C THR A 176 -24.49 -14.00 -6.82
N ARG A 177 -23.51 -13.10 -6.67
CA ARG A 177 -23.63 -11.92 -5.82
C ARG A 177 -24.15 -10.70 -6.62
N GLU A 178 -25.14 -10.02 -6.10
CA GLU A 178 -25.61 -8.74 -6.63
C GLU A 178 -24.50 -7.66 -6.51
N LYS A 179 -23.79 -7.66 -5.37
CA LYS A 179 -22.63 -6.81 -5.12
C LYS A 179 -21.37 -7.66 -5.14
N PRO A 180 -20.66 -7.75 -6.27
CA PRO A 180 -19.43 -8.54 -6.35
C PRO A 180 -18.30 -7.86 -5.57
N MET A 181 -17.33 -8.63 -5.12
CA MET A 181 -16.06 -8.14 -4.57
C MET A 181 -15.06 -7.94 -5.70
N ALA A 182 -14.55 -6.72 -5.88
CA ALA A 182 -13.41 -6.53 -6.78
C ALA A 182 -12.17 -7.27 -6.24
N TYR A 183 -11.20 -7.56 -7.10
CA TYR A 183 -10.00 -8.28 -6.68
C TYR A 183 -8.78 -7.90 -7.51
N CYS A 184 -7.58 -8.15 -6.94
CA CYS A 184 -6.29 -8.00 -7.59
C CYS A 184 -5.60 -9.36 -7.70
N ILE A 185 -4.76 -9.55 -8.72
CA ILE A 185 -3.95 -10.76 -8.88
C ILE A 185 -2.47 -10.38 -8.84
N ASN A 186 -1.68 -11.08 -8.02
CA ASN A 186 -0.21 -10.99 -8.05
C ASN A 186 0.37 -12.19 -8.81
N TRP A 187 1.05 -11.91 -9.93
CA TRP A 187 1.54 -12.95 -10.85
C TRP A 187 2.90 -13.51 -10.48
N ASN A 188 3.72 -12.75 -9.77
CA ASN A 188 5.07 -13.14 -9.35
C ASN A 188 5.96 -13.57 -10.55
N PHE A 189 6.12 -12.70 -11.55
CA PHE A 189 6.91 -13.01 -12.75
C PHE A 189 8.37 -13.31 -12.41
N MET A 190 9.08 -12.34 -11.80
CA MET A 190 10.49 -12.45 -11.50
C MET A 190 10.78 -13.53 -10.45
N SER A 191 10.00 -13.60 -9.37
CA SER A 191 10.22 -14.60 -8.33
C SER A 191 9.96 -16.04 -8.81
N LYS A 192 9.02 -16.24 -9.72
CA LYS A 192 8.79 -17.55 -10.33
C LYS A 192 9.81 -17.88 -11.41
N TYR A 193 10.26 -16.89 -12.18
CA TYR A 193 11.38 -17.06 -13.09
C TYR A 193 12.63 -17.49 -12.32
N GLY A 194 12.96 -16.77 -11.25
CA GLY A 194 14.11 -17.09 -10.42
C GLY A 194 14.06 -18.50 -9.80
N ARG A 195 12.89 -18.97 -9.40
CA ARG A 195 12.72 -20.37 -8.95
C ARG A 195 12.98 -21.39 -10.07
N LYS A 196 12.55 -21.11 -11.30
CA LYS A 196 12.82 -21.96 -12.48
C LYS A 196 14.30 -21.93 -12.86
N ARG A 197 14.92 -20.76 -12.88
CA ARG A 197 16.32 -20.53 -13.20
C ARG A 197 17.26 -21.08 -12.12
N GLY A 198 16.87 -20.97 -10.86
CA GLY A 198 17.71 -21.21 -9.67
C GLY A 198 18.33 -19.92 -9.13
N GLY A 199 18.83 -19.97 -7.88
CA GLY A 199 19.54 -18.89 -7.21
C GLY A 199 18.70 -18.00 -6.31
N THR A 200 17.37 -18.11 -6.31
CA THR A 200 16.51 -17.39 -5.35
C THR A 200 16.41 -18.15 -4.03
N PHE A 201 16.15 -17.39 -2.96
CA PHE A 201 15.93 -17.92 -1.61
C PHE A 201 14.82 -17.14 -0.90
N GLN A 202 14.31 -17.68 0.22
CA GLN A 202 13.29 -17.01 1.00
C GLN A 202 13.93 -16.00 1.96
N GLN A 203 13.50 -14.75 1.87
CA GLN A 203 13.72 -13.72 2.89
C GLN A 203 12.42 -13.41 3.64
N PRO A 204 12.49 -12.83 4.85
CA PRO A 204 11.28 -12.43 5.56
C PRO A 204 10.46 -11.38 4.76
N GLY A 205 9.31 -11.80 4.25
CA GLY A 205 8.38 -10.95 3.49
C GLY A 205 8.52 -11.06 1.97
N HIS A 206 9.67 -11.46 1.43
CA HIS A 206 9.91 -11.43 -0.02
C HIS A 206 10.91 -12.48 -0.51
N THR A 207 11.07 -12.55 -1.82
CA THR A 207 12.07 -13.39 -2.46
C THR A 207 13.42 -12.70 -2.47
N GLY A 208 14.47 -13.36 -1.96
CA GLY A 208 15.86 -12.94 -2.10
C GLY A 208 16.47 -13.38 -3.42
N TYR A 209 17.40 -12.57 -3.92
CA TYR A 209 18.12 -12.79 -5.18
C TYR A 209 19.63 -12.77 -4.92
N PRO A 210 20.45 -13.46 -5.76
CA PRO A 210 21.92 -13.43 -5.64
C PRO A 210 22.42 -11.99 -5.71
N GLN A 211 23.24 -11.59 -4.75
CA GLN A 211 23.79 -10.22 -4.66
C GLN A 211 22.71 -9.12 -4.79
N ASN A 212 21.49 -9.37 -4.35
CA ASN A 212 20.32 -8.47 -4.53
C ASN A 212 20.04 -8.10 -6.01
N ALA A 213 20.55 -8.84 -6.98
CA ALA A 213 20.37 -8.58 -8.40
C ALA A 213 19.25 -9.46 -8.99
N ILE A 214 18.16 -8.85 -9.46
CA ILE A 214 17.10 -9.55 -10.17
C ILE A 214 17.55 -9.94 -11.59
N PHE A 215 16.95 -10.96 -12.17
CA PHE A 215 17.36 -11.52 -13.47
C PHE A 215 16.81 -10.75 -14.68
N ALA A 216 16.73 -9.42 -14.61
CA ALA A 216 16.10 -8.60 -15.64
C ALA A 216 16.84 -8.62 -16.99
N PHE A 217 18.13 -8.89 -16.99
CA PHE A 217 18.98 -8.98 -18.19
C PHE A 217 19.09 -10.39 -18.78
N ASP A 218 18.49 -11.38 -18.13
CA ASP A 218 18.52 -12.74 -18.63
C ASP A 218 17.64 -12.84 -19.91
N PRO A 219 18.19 -13.28 -21.06
CA PRO A 219 17.43 -13.38 -22.31
C PRO A 219 16.19 -14.24 -22.22
N ALA A 220 16.19 -15.30 -21.39
CA ALA A 220 15.06 -16.20 -21.22
C ALA A 220 13.93 -15.60 -20.37
N PHE A 221 14.15 -14.45 -19.70
CA PHE A 221 13.12 -13.84 -18.87
C PHE A 221 11.91 -13.35 -19.70
N ALA A 222 12.15 -12.77 -20.86
CA ALA A 222 11.07 -12.28 -21.73
C ALA A 222 10.17 -13.42 -22.23
N GLU A 223 10.74 -14.54 -22.65
CA GLU A 223 10.00 -15.73 -23.06
C GLU A 223 9.17 -16.32 -21.90
N PHE A 224 9.79 -16.42 -20.73
CA PHE A 224 9.09 -16.85 -19.52
C PHE A 224 7.89 -15.94 -19.17
N CYS A 225 8.07 -14.62 -19.30
CA CYS A 225 6.98 -13.67 -19.05
C CYS A 225 5.83 -13.85 -20.03
N ASP A 226 6.12 -14.06 -21.33
CA ASP A 226 5.09 -14.32 -22.33
C ASP A 226 4.33 -15.62 -22.04
N GLU A 227 5.05 -16.72 -21.77
CA GLU A 227 4.45 -18.00 -21.42
C GLU A 227 3.54 -17.88 -20.19
N ARG A 228 4.03 -17.22 -19.13
CA ARG A 228 3.28 -17.04 -17.90
C ARG A 228 2.06 -16.15 -18.06
N ALA A 229 2.18 -15.08 -18.83
CA ALA A 229 1.12 -14.11 -19.05
C ALA A 229 -0.07 -14.69 -19.84
N ARG A 230 0.09 -15.80 -20.55
CA ARG A 230 -1.05 -16.51 -21.20
C ARG A 230 -2.16 -16.87 -20.22
N GLN A 231 -1.82 -17.11 -18.95
CA GLN A 231 -2.81 -17.39 -17.91
C GLN A 231 -3.68 -16.17 -17.54
N ILE A 232 -3.20 -14.96 -17.85
CA ILE A 232 -3.92 -13.69 -17.61
C ILE A 232 -5.18 -13.63 -18.48
N ALA A 233 -5.11 -14.17 -19.71
CA ALA A 233 -6.20 -14.14 -20.68
C ALA A 233 -7.54 -14.69 -20.16
N LYS A 234 -7.52 -15.60 -19.16
CA LYS A 234 -8.76 -16.14 -18.59
C LYS A 234 -9.56 -15.09 -17.79
N TYR A 235 -8.94 -13.98 -17.40
CA TYR A 235 -9.55 -12.92 -16.60
C TYR A 235 -9.84 -11.63 -17.40
N LYS A 236 -9.38 -11.54 -18.65
CA LYS A 236 -9.39 -10.31 -19.47
C LYS A 236 -10.78 -9.68 -19.66
N ASP A 237 -11.85 -10.45 -19.52
CA ASP A 237 -13.22 -9.99 -19.68
C ASP A 237 -13.99 -9.96 -18.33
N ASP A 238 -13.32 -10.14 -17.18
CA ASP A 238 -13.97 -10.10 -15.87
C ASP A 238 -14.02 -8.65 -15.33
N PRO A 239 -15.18 -7.99 -15.32
CA PRO A 239 -15.29 -6.61 -14.85
C PRO A 239 -15.00 -6.43 -13.35
N ASN A 240 -14.86 -7.52 -12.58
CA ASN A 240 -14.55 -7.47 -11.17
C ASN A 240 -13.03 -7.42 -10.90
N LEU A 241 -12.18 -7.68 -11.89
CA LEU A 241 -10.75 -7.57 -11.73
C LEU A 241 -10.33 -6.09 -11.70
N PHE A 242 -9.75 -5.65 -10.57
CA PHE A 242 -9.23 -4.28 -10.44
C PHE A 242 -7.92 -4.10 -11.21
N GLY A 243 -7.03 -5.09 -11.13
CA GLY A 243 -5.77 -5.05 -11.88
C GLY A 243 -4.76 -6.12 -11.47
N HIS A 244 -3.62 -6.08 -12.16
CA HIS A 244 -2.54 -7.03 -12.05
C HIS A 244 -1.34 -6.44 -11.35
N PHE A 245 -0.87 -7.07 -10.27
CA PHE A 245 0.49 -6.88 -9.74
C PHE A 245 1.46 -7.84 -10.43
N SER A 246 2.67 -7.39 -10.69
CA SER A 246 3.68 -8.25 -11.31
C SER A 246 4.49 -9.07 -10.32
N ASP A 247 4.97 -8.46 -9.26
CA ASP A 247 5.80 -9.07 -8.21
C ASP A 247 5.59 -8.38 -6.86
N ASN A 248 6.45 -8.64 -5.89
CA ASN A 248 6.43 -8.04 -4.56
C ASN A 248 7.84 -7.80 -4.03
N GLU A 249 8.11 -6.55 -3.61
CA GLU A 249 9.28 -6.18 -2.82
C GLU A 249 10.59 -6.68 -3.44
N MET A 250 10.78 -6.41 -4.73
CA MET A 250 12.02 -6.75 -5.42
C MET A 250 13.11 -5.74 -5.10
N PRO A 251 14.39 -6.17 -5.03
CA PRO A 251 15.51 -5.31 -4.69
C PRO A 251 15.91 -4.41 -5.87
N PHE A 252 15.22 -3.29 -6.05
CA PHE A 252 15.68 -2.21 -6.91
C PHE A 252 16.49 -1.23 -6.05
N ASN A 253 17.78 -1.49 -5.88
CA ASN A 253 18.64 -0.76 -4.96
C ASN A 253 19.53 0.24 -5.68
N ILE A 254 19.90 1.33 -4.99
CA ILE A 254 20.89 2.29 -5.46
C ILE A 254 22.27 1.66 -5.62
N THR A 255 22.51 0.51 -4.97
CA THR A 255 23.72 -0.31 -5.11
C THR A 255 23.70 -1.22 -6.33
N ALA A 256 22.64 -1.22 -7.13
CA ALA A 256 22.44 -2.17 -8.22
C ALA A 256 23.67 -2.36 -9.13
N ILE A 257 24.37 -1.29 -9.54
CA ILE A 257 25.56 -1.42 -10.40
C ILE A 257 26.63 -2.29 -9.75
N THR A 258 26.95 -2.09 -8.47
CA THR A 258 27.95 -2.89 -7.75
C THR A 258 27.43 -4.30 -7.42
N ASP A 259 26.15 -4.45 -7.16
CA ASP A 259 25.51 -5.73 -6.90
C ASP A 259 25.58 -6.63 -8.15
N TYR A 260 25.27 -6.07 -9.33
CA TYR A 260 25.37 -6.77 -10.60
C TYR A 260 26.81 -7.11 -10.99
N LEU A 261 27.78 -6.21 -10.77
CA LEU A 261 29.21 -6.48 -10.98
C LEU A 261 29.74 -7.61 -10.08
N SER A 262 29.13 -7.83 -8.92
CA SER A 262 29.49 -8.88 -7.97
C SER A 262 28.93 -10.26 -8.33
N LEU A 263 28.09 -10.36 -9.35
CA LEU A 263 27.59 -11.65 -9.85
C LEU A 263 28.74 -12.49 -10.44
N PRO A 264 28.60 -13.81 -10.53
CA PRO A 264 29.60 -14.70 -11.14
C PRO A 264 29.94 -14.30 -12.58
N GLU A 265 31.16 -14.59 -12.99
CA GLU A 265 31.58 -14.47 -14.39
C GLU A 265 30.67 -15.30 -15.31
N GLY A 266 30.24 -14.71 -16.43
CA GLY A 266 29.30 -15.31 -17.37
C GLY A 266 27.82 -15.11 -17.01
N ASP A 267 27.49 -14.48 -15.89
CA ASP A 267 26.09 -14.07 -15.60
C ASP A 267 25.68 -12.91 -16.51
N HIS A 268 24.47 -12.99 -17.07
CA HIS A 268 23.93 -11.97 -17.99
C HIS A 268 23.78 -10.60 -17.32
N GLY A 269 23.47 -10.58 -16.02
CA GLY A 269 23.38 -9.35 -15.25
C GLY A 269 24.74 -8.67 -15.10
N ARG A 270 25.80 -9.44 -14.76
CA ARG A 270 27.17 -8.94 -14.70
C ARG A 270 27.64 -8.39 -16.05
N ALA A 271 27.44 -9.18 -17.12
CA ALA A 271 27.79 -8.75 -18.46
C ALA A 271 27.11 -7.42 -18.87
N ALA A 272 25.85 -7.24 -18.48
CA ALA A 272 25.12 -5.98 -18.71
C ALA A 272 25.71 -4.81 -17.92
N ALA A 273 26.13 -5.02 -16.67
CA ALA A 273 26.76 -3.99 -15.86
C ALA A 273 28.16 -3.61 -16.41
N GLU A 274 28.95 -4.59 -16.83
CA GLU A 274 30.27 -4.36 -17.44
C GLU A 274 30.14 -3.60 -18.77
N GLU A 275 29.19 -3.95 -19.63
CA GLU A 275 28.94 -3.24 -20.91
C GLU A 275 28.46 -1.80 -20.65
N TRP A 276 27.58 -1.59 -19.67
CA TRP A 276 27.11 -0.26 -19.30
C TRP A 276 28.25 0.65 -18.82
N LEU A 277 29.19 0.14 -17.99
CA LEU A 277 30.39 0.90 -17.59
C LEU A 277 31.24 1.28 -18.79
N LYS A 278 31.42 0.35 -19.73
CA LYS A 278 32.18 0.59 -20.96
C LYS A 278 31.50 1.64 -21.85
N GLU A 279 30.19 1.58 -22.03
CA GLU A 279 29.40 2.59 -22.76
C GLU A 279 29.53 3.98 -22.14
N LYS A 280 29.55 4.07 -20.80
CA LYS A 280 29.79 5.32 -20.07
C LYS A 280 31.24 5.79 -20.09
N GLY A 281 32.17 4.95 -20.49
CA GLY A 281 33.60 5.26 -20.48
C GLY A 281 34.19 5.41 -19.06
N ILE A 282 33.62 4.70 -18.07
CA ILE A 282 34.03 4.77 -16.68
C ILE A 282 34.47 3.40 -16.16
N THR A 283 35.26 3.41 -15.08
CA THR A 283 35.62 2.21 -14.31
C THR A 283 34.82 2.14 -13.03
N GLU A 284 34.75 0.97 -12.41
CA GLU A 284 34.04 0.78 -11.12
C GLU A 284 34.45 1.81 -10.06
N ALA A 285 35.73 2.13 -9.95
CA ALA A 285 36.28 3.11 -9.01
C ALA A 285 35.80 4.56 -9.26
N ARG A 286 35.18 4.83 -10.41
CA ARG A 286 34.63 6.14 -10.79
C ARG A 286 33.11 6.20 -10.81
N ILE A 287 32.42 5.21 -10.25
CA ILE A 287 30.98 5.21 -10.13
C ILE A 287 30.58 6.33 -9.15
N THR A 288 29.73 7.25 -9.63
CA THR A 288 29.11 8.33 -8.83
C THR A 288 27.71 7.96 -8.43
N ASP A 289 27.06 8.75 -7.57
CA ASP A 289 25.66 8.54 -7.19
C ASP A 289 24.72 8.71 -8.40
N GLU A 290 25.00 9.63 -9.32
CA GLU A 290 24.26 9.77 -10.58
C GLU A 290 24.33 8.48 -11.43
N HIS A 291 25.50 7.87 -11.54
CA HIS A 291 25.67 6.60 -12.23
C HIS A 291 24.90 5.46 -11.56
N ARG A 292 24.78 5.47 -10.24
CA ARG A 292 23.97 4.50 -9.47
C ARG A 292 22.49 4.64 -9.78
N GLU A 293 21.97 5.89 -9.78
CA GLU A 293 20.59 6.21 -10.15
C GLU A 293 20.27 5.75 -11.58
N GLU A 294 21.14 6.06 -12.54
CA GLU A 294 20.98 5.70 -13.93
C GLU A 294 20.96 4.18 -14.15
N PHE A 295 21.84 3.43 -13.49
CA PHE A 295 21.87 1.98 -13.63
C PHE A 295 20.65 1.31 -12.95
N MET A 296 20.27 1.79 -11.79
CA MET A 296 19.03 1.36 -11.12
C MET A 296 17.81 1.59 -12.02
N ALA A 297 17.73 2.76 -12.67
CA ALA A 297 16.68 3.08 -13.65
C ALA A 297 16.73 2.14 -14.86
N LEU A 298 17.91 1.76 -15.35
CA LEU A 298 18.08 0.78 -16.43
C LEU A 298 17.56 -0.60 -16.03
N VAL A 299 17.84 -1.07 -14.82
CA VAL A 299 17.29 -2.34 -14.30
C VAL A 299 15.77 -2.29 -14.29
N GLY A 300 15.21 -1.18 -13.82
CA GLY A 300 13.76 -0.93 -13.85
C GLY A 300 13.19 -0.96 -15.27
N GLU A 301 13.82 -0.23 -16.22
CA GLU A 301 13.41 -0.21 -17.63
C GLU A 301 13.35 -1.61 -18.24
N LYS A 302 14.37 -2.43 -17.99
CA LYS A 302 14.45 -3.81 -18.49
C LYS A 302 13.32 -4.68 -17.92
N TYR A 303 13.09 -4.59 -16.62
CA TYR A 303 12.05 -5.38 -15.97
C TYR A 303 10.64 -4.93 -16.40
N PHE A 304 10.32 -3.64 -16.25
CA PHE A 304 8.96 -3.15 -16.47
C PHE A 304 8.53 -3.20 -17.93
N SER A 305 9.44 -2.95 -18.88
CA SER A 305 9.13 -3.06 -20.32
C SER A 305 8.70 -4.48 -20.71
N VAL A 306 9.43 -5.50 -20.23
CA VAL A 306 9.13 -6.90 -20.53
C VAL A 306 7.80 -7.32 -19.89
N VAL A 307 7.63 -7.04 -18.61
CA VAL A 307 6.45 -7.50 -17.86
C VAL A 307 5.19 -6.78 -18.31
N SER A 308 5.25 -5.45 -18.50
CA SER A 308 4.11 -4.67 -18.99
C SER A 308 3.67 -5.14 -20.39
N ALA A 309 4.61 -5.36 -21.31
CA ALA A 309 4.32 -5.88 -22.63
C ALA A 309 3.64 -7.26 -22.58
N ALA A 310 4.12 -8.15 -21.71
CA ALA A 310 3.53 -9.49 -21.54
C ALA A 310 2.11 -9.40 -20.95
N ILE A 311 1.87 -8.58 -19.93
CA ILE A 311 0.54 -8.38 -19.34
C ILE A 311 -0.42 -7.82 -20.40
N LYS A 312 -0.08 -6.71 -21.03
CA LYS A 312 -0.97 -6.00 -21.98
C LYS A 312 -1.23 -6.79 -23.26
N LYS A 313 -0.36 -7.70 -23.65
CA LYS A 313 -0.58 -8.62 -24.77
C LYS A 313 -1.76 -9.56 -24.54
N TYR A 314 -1.95 -10.05 -23.32
CA TYR A 314 -2.99 -11.03 -22.97
C TYR A 314 -4.20 -10.43 -22.27
N ASP A 315 -4.04 -9.23 -21.69
CA ASP A 315 -5.11 -8.46 -21.06
C ASP A 315 -4.92 -6.96 -21.30
N PRO A 316 -5.43 -6.42 -22.40
CA PRO A 316 -5.39 -4.99 -22.68
C PRO A 316 -6.41 -4.18 -21.86
N ASN A 317 -7.36 -4.83 -21.18
CA ASN A 317 -8.50 -4.19 -20.54
C ASN A 317 -8.21 -3.74 -19.10
N HIS A 318 -7.44 -4.53 -18.35
CA HIS A 318 -7.21 -4.27 -16.93
C HIS A 318 -5.90 -3.51 -16.70
N MET A 319 -5.86 -2.83 -15.56
CA MET A 319 -4.70 -2.04 -15.15
C MET A 319 -3.51 -2.92 -14.76
N TYR A 320 -2.31 -2.49 -15.13
CA TYR A 320 -1.08 -2.93 -14.52
C TYR A 320 -0.74 -2.00 -13.35
N ILE A 321 -0.79 -2.53 -12.13
CA ILE A 321 -0.69 -1.77 -10.88
C ILE A 321 0.66 -1.96 -10.17
N GLY A 322 1.72 -2.33 -10.91
CA GLY A 322 3.10 -2.31 -10.48
C GLY A 322 3.56 -3.52 -9.68
N ALA A 323 4.65 -3.33 -8.94
CA ALA A 323 5.43 -4.39 -8.28
C ALA A 323 5.54 -4.25 -6.76
N ARG A 324 4.71 -3.40 -6.12
CA ARG A 324 4.57 -3.28 -4.67
C ARG A 324 5.90 -2.93 -3.99
N PHE A 325 6.41 -1.73 -4.25
CA PHE A 325 7.70 -1.26 -3.74
C PHE A 325 7.73 -1.16 -2.21
N TYR A 326 8.82 -1.62 -1.61
CA TYR A 326 8.94 -1.70 -0.15
C TYR A 326 10.05 -0.79 0.42
N ASP A 327 11.21 -0.79 -0.19
CA ASP A 327 12.41 -0.14 0.32
C ASP A 327 12.60 1.27 -0.29
N ASN A 328 13.84 1.72 -0.44
CA ASN A 328 14.19 3.06 -0.89
C ASN A 328 13.91 3.33 -2.37
N GLU A 329 13.67 2.31 -3.19
CA GLU A 329 13.44 2.44 -4.63
C GLU A 329 12.38 3.48 -4.98
N LYS A 330 11.33 3.61 -4.16
CA LYS A 330 10.25 4.58 -4.34
C LYS A 330 10.65 6.04 -4.03
N HIS A 331 11.87 6.27 -3.55
CA HIS A 331 12.43 7.59 -3.24
C HIS A 331 13.49 8.04 -4.27
N HIS A 332 13.69 7.29 -5.36
CA HIS A 332 14.64 7.58 -6.42
C HIS A 332 13.91 8.07 -7.68
N GLU A 333 14.06 9.36 -8.00
CA GLU A 333 13.30 10.03 -9.06
C GLU A 333 13.50 9.37 -10.42
N GLN A 334 14.74 9.09 -10.83
CA GLN A 334 15.01 8.49 -12.14
C GLN A 334 14.35 7.13 -12.31
N PHE A 335 14.41 6.29 -11.27
CA PHE A 335 13.73 5.00 -11.24
C PHE A 335 12.21 5.16 -11.33
N MET A 336 11.62 6.04 -10.52
CA MET A 336 10.17 6.26 -10.52
C MET A 336 9.66 6.83 -11.84
N ARG A 337 10.42 7.69 -12.51
CA ARG A 337 10.10 8.16 -13.86
C ARG A 337 10.04 7.01 -14.89
N VAL A 338 10.91 6.02 -14.75
CA VAL A 338 10.87 4.79 -15.56
C VAL A 338 9.61 3.99 -15.24
N VAL A 339 9.32 3.74 -13.97
CA VAL A 339 8.10 3.01 -13.55
C VAL A 339 6.84 3.62 -14.16
N GLY A 340 6.71 4.95 -14.10
CA GLY A 340 5.55 5.69 -14.62
C GLY A 340 5.25 5.49 -16.10
N LYS A 341 6.23 5.07 -16.92
CA LYS A 341 6.03 4.75 -18.35
C LYS A 341 5.20 3.48 -18.54
N TYR A 342 5.27 2.54 -17.59
CA TYR A 342 4.80 1.16 -17.77
C TYR A 342 3.58 0.79 -16.93
N VAL A 343 3.31 1.50 -15.83
CA VAL A 343 2.21 1.17 -14.93
C VAL A 343 1.04 2.15 -15.10
N ASP A 344 -0.16 1.68 -14.79
CA ASP A 344 -1.35 2.53 -14.71
C ASP A 344 -1.48 3.14 -13.29
N ILE A 345 -1.04 2.43 -12.26
CA ILE A 345 -0.98 2.86 -10.86
C ILE A 345 0.35 2.42 -10.26
N VAL A 346 0.97 3.29 -9.47
CA VAL A 346 2.14 2.91 -8.67
C VAL A 346 1.69 2.27 -7.36
N SER A 347 2.25 1.12 -7.02
CA SER A 347 1.93 0.41 -5.77
C SER A 347 3.11 0.40 -4.80
N ASN A 348 2.87 0.86 -3.59
CA ASN A 348 3.88 0.97 -2.52
C ASN A 348 3.44 0.23 -1.26
N ASN A 349 4.29 -0.66 -0.73
CA ASN A 349 4.19 -1.18 0.63
C ASN A 349 4.88 -0.17 1.53
N TYR A 350 4.10 0.57 2.35
CA TYR A 350 4.62 1.75 3.01
C TYR A 350 4.56 1.61 4.53
N TYR A 351 5.62 1.06 5.07
CA TYR A 351 5.81 0.79 6.49
C TYR A 351 6.62 1.87 7.19
N ASN A 352 6.78 1.77 8.50
CA ASN A 352 7.59 2.63 9.38
C ASN A 352 7.14 4.08 9.47
N HIS A 353 5.89 4.36 9.17
CA HIS A 353 5.27 5.66 9.32
C HIS A 353 4.00 5.53 10.16
N TRP A 354 3.86 6.37 11.18
CA TRP A 354 2.60 6.51 11.91
C TRP A 354 1.58 7.27 11.07
N THR A 355 2.04 8.35 10.47
CA THR A 355 1.31 9.14 9.46
C THR A 355 2.13 9.11 8.17
N PRO A 356 1.56 8.76 7.02
CA PRO A 356 2.23 8.88 5.74
C PRO A 356 2.82 10.27 5.49
N ASP A 357 4.04 10.32 5.02
CA ASP A 357 4.75 11.56 4.75
C ASP A 357 4.20 12.24 3.49
N GLU A 358 3.71 13.47 3.63
CA GLU A 358 3.07 14.22 2.54
C GLU A 358 4.02 14.47 1.35
N GLN A 359 5.31 14.71 1.61
CA GLN A 359 6.31 14.94 0.56
C GLN A 359 6.52 13.65 -0.25
N HIS A 360 6.66 12.50 0.40
CA HIS A 360 6.79 11.22 -0.30
C HIS A 360 5.56 10.94 -1.17
N LEU A 361 4.35 11.14 -0.62
CA LEU A 361 3.11 10.92 -1.37
C LEU A 361 3.00 11.84 -2.61
N ALA A 362 3.46 13.08 -2.52
CA ALA A 362 3.48 14.02 -3.63
C ALA A 362 4.52 13.61 -4.68
N GLN A 363 5.74 13.27 -4.26
CA GLN A 363 6.84 12.87 -5.14
C GLN A 363 6.51 11.65 -5.98
N TRP A 364 5.85 10.63 -5.42
CA TRP A 364 5.47 9.43 -6.20
C TRP A 364 4.60 9.78 -7.40
N ALA A 365 3.64 10.67 -7.23
CA ALA A 365 2.77 11.07 -8.33
C ALA A 365 3.44 12.05 -9.30
N GLU A 366 4.27 12.97 -8.80
CA GLU A 366 5.00 13.94 -9.61
C GLU A 366 5.99 13.24 -10.53
N TRP A 367 6.83 12.36 -9.98
CA TRP A 367 7.87 11.69 -10.76
C TRP A 367 7.33 10.69 -11.77
N THR A 368 6.25 10.00 -11.42
CA THR A 368 5.68 8.97 -12.30
C THR A 368 4.64 9.50 -13.28
N GLY A 369 4.02 10.66 -13.00
CA GLY A 369 2.84 11.14 -13.72
C GLY A 369 1.61 10.23 -13.55
N ARG A 370 1.59 9.36 -12.53
CA ARG A 370 0.55 8.37 -12.26
C ARG A 370 -0.01 8.50 -10.86
N PRO A 371 -1.24 8.04 -10.60
CA PRO A 371 -1.72 7.89 -9.24
C PRO A 371 -0.99 6.75 -8.53
N PHE A 372 -1.08 6.75 -7.21
CA PHE A 372 -0.53 5.67 -6.40
C PHE A 372 -1.60 5.00 -5.52
N ILE A 373 -1.24 3.81 -5.04
CA ILE A 373 -1.97 3.04 -4.04
C ILE A 373 -0.99 2.52 -2.99
N VAL A 374 -1.33 2.60 -1.70
CA VAL A 374 -0.55 1.94 -0.65
C VAL A 374 -1.07 0.53 -0.46
N THR A 375 -0.20 -0.45 -0.70
CA THR A 375 -0.61 -1.85 -0.82
C THR A 375 -0.25 -2.73 0.36
N GLU A 376 0.52 -2.23 1.31
CA GLU A 376 0.70 -2.85 2.62
C GLU A 376 1.04 -1.84 3.70
N TYR A 377 0.36 -1.92 4.83
CA TYR A 377 0.64 -1.29 6.11
C TYR A 377 -0.24 -1.94 7.18
N TYR A 378 0.22 -1.97 8.42
CA TYR A 378 -0.54 -2.45 9.58
C TYR A 378 0.18 -2.13 10.89
N THR A 379 -0.55 -2.24 12.00
CA THR A 379 -0.01 -2.34 13.36
C THR A 379 -0.47 -3.65 14.01
N LYS A 380 0.19 -4.05 15.10
CA LYS A 380 -0.07 -5.25 15.88
C LYS A 380 -0.58 -4.87 17.27
N GLY A 381 -1.63 -5.53 17.77
CA GLY A 381 -2.17 -5.32 19.11
C GLY A 381 -1.51 -6.23 20.13
N GLU A 382 -1.04 -5.69 21.25
CA GLU A 382 -0.48 -6.45 22.35
C GLU A 382 -1.56 -7.30 23.06
N ASP A 383 -2.79 -6.76 23.10
CA ASP A 383 -3.97 -7.44 23.67
C ASP A 383 -4.47 -8.66 22.88
N SER A 384 -3.87 -8.97 21.74
CA SER A 384 -4.16 -10.19 20.98
C SER A 384 -3.67 -11.47 21.66
N GLY A 385 -2.76 -11.37 22.61
CA GLY A 385 -2.10 -12.50 23.26
C GLY A 385 -1.04 -13.18 22.38
N MET A 386 -0.78 -12.68 21.17
CA MET A 386 0.30 -13.17 20.30
C MET A 386 1.64 -12.54 20.69
N GLY A 387 2.75 -13.24 20.44
CA GLY A 387 4.09 -12.73 20.74
C GLY A 387 4.52 -11.51 19.91
N ASN A 388 3.90 -11.30 18.74
CA ASN A 388 4.16 -10.16 17.85
C ASN A 388 5.63 -9.99 17.43
N THR A 389 6.39 -11.09 17.39
CA THR A 389 7.84 -11.12 17.13
C THR A 389 8.18 -10.94 15.65
N SER A 390 7.25 -11.22 14.75
CA SER A 390 7.49 -11.17 13.29
C SER A 390 6.73 -10.03 12.60
N GLY A 391 7.17 -9.71 11.38
CA GLY A 391 6.52 -8.72 10.51
C GLY A 391 6.90 -7.26 10.77
N ALA A 392 6.53 -6.36 9.86
CA ALA A 392 7.00 -4.97 9.81
C ALA A 392 6.21 -3.99 10.69
N GLY A 393 4.94 -4.27 11.00
CA GLY A 393 4.07 -3.33 11.72
C GLY A 393 4.55 -3.03 13.15
N TRP A 394 4.34 -1.79 13.58
CA TRP A 394 4.57 -1.37 14.95
C TRP A 394 3.59 -2.05 15.92
N ILE A 395 3.90 -2.04 17.22
CA ILE A 395 3.06 -2.65 18.25
C ILE A 395 2.33 -1.54 19.00
N VAL A 396 1.01 -1.67 19.10
CA VAL A 396 0.12 -0.83 19.91
C VAL A 396 -0.51 -1.65 21.03
N ARG A 397 -1.12 -1.00 22.03
CA ARG A 397 -1.64 -1.71 23.19
C ARG A 397 -2.89 -2.54 22.89
N THR A 398 -3.82 -1.98 22.10
CA THR A 398 -5.15 -2.60 21.91
C THR A 398 -5.59 -2.67 20.45
N GLN A 399 -6.62 -3.47 20.18
CA GLN A 399 -7.28 -3.53 18.88
C GLN A 399 -7.95 -2.20 18.51
N ASN A 400 -8.43 -1.44 19.49
CA ASN A 400 -8.93 -0.08 19.24
C ASN A 400 -7.81 0.85 18.74
N ASP A 401 -6.61 0.75 19.33
CA ASP A 401 -5.45 1.56 18.90
C ASP A 401 -5.00 1.20 17.48
N ARG A 402 -5.09 -0.07 17.09
CA ARG A 402 -4.92 -0.49 15.70
C ARG A 402 -5.90 0.23 14.77
N GLY A 403 -7.14 0.38 15.22
CA GLY A 403 -8.20 1.09 14.48
C GLY A 403 -7.96 2.60 14.41
N LEU A 404 -7.47 3.22 15.48
CA LEU A 404 -7.09 4.63 15.49
C LEU A 404 -5.90 4.89 14.55
N PHE A 405 -4.88 4.03 14.57
CA PHE A 405 -3.80 4.06 13.58
C PHE A 405 -4.33 3.96 12.15
N TYR A 406 -5.25 3.02 11.89
CA TYR A 406 -5.86 2.87 10.56
C TYR A 406 -6.52 4.16 10.09
N GLN A 407 -7.28 4.83 10.96
CA GLN A 407 -7.91 6.11 10.61
C GLN A 407 -6.86 7.19 10.33
N ASN A 408 -5.89 7.38 11.22
CA ASN A 408 -4.82 8.36 11.06
C ASN A 408 -4.08 8.19 9.73
N TYR A 409 -3.67 6.96 9.45
CA TYR A 409 -2.91 6.61 8.24
C TYR A 409 -3.70 6.92 6.97
N ASN A 410 -4.96 6.49 6.93
CA ASN A 410 -5.79 6.65 5.73
C ASN A 410 -6.36 8.06 5.56
N LEU A 411 -6.49 8.84 6.61
CA LEU A 411 -6.80 10.28 6.48
C LEU A 411 -5.69 11.02 5.71
N ALA A 412 -4.42 10.72 5.97
CA ALA A 412 -3.31 11.28 5.19
C ALA A 412 -3.36 10.82 3.72
N LEU A 413 -3.68 9.55 3.45
CA LEU A 413 -3.86 9.05 2.10
C LEU A 413 -5.03 9.72 1.38
N LEU A 414 -6.17 9.92 2.04
CA LEU A 414 -7.33 10.60 1.47
C LEU A 414 -7.09 12.10 1.22
N ASN A 415 -6.23 12.74 2.04
CA ASN A 415 -5.79 14.12 1.82
C ASN A 415 -4.89 14.23 0.57
N ALA A 416 -4.12 13.20 0.25
CA ALA A 416 -3.28 13.14 -0.93
C ALA A 416 -4.13 12.95 -2.19
N LYS A 417 -4.14 13.98 -3.05
CA LYS A 417 -4.99 14.01 -4.25
C LYS A 417 -4.63 12.96 -5.31
N SER A 418 -3.49 12.32 -5.17
CA SER A 418 -2.99 11.30 -6.09
C SER A 418 -3.16 9.86 -5.57
N CYS A 419 -3.67 9.68 -4.35
CA CYS A 419 -3.99 8.36 -3.82
C CYS A 419 -5.36 7.89 -4.31
N VAL A 420 -5.42 6.71 -4.94
CA VAL A 420 -6.67 6.11 -5.43
C VAL A 420 -7.15 4.94 -4.58
N GLY A 421 -6.47 4.65 -3.46
CA GLY A 421 -6.89 3.62 -2.53
C GLY A 421 -5.77 3.07 -1.65
N TRP A 422 -6.13 2.07 -0.87
CA TRP A 422 -5.21 1.37 0.03
C TRP A 422 -5.61 -0.08 0.26
N HIS A 423 -4.61 -0.94 0.59
CA HIS A 423 -4.80 -2.34 0.96
C HIS A 423 -4.21 -2.58 2.35
N TYR A 424 -5.05 -2.84 3.35
CA TYR A 424 -4.58 -3.19 4.68
C TYR A 424 -4.01 -4.61 4.71
N PHE A 425 -2.94 -4.85 5.42
CA PHE A 425 -2.31 -6.15 5.57
C PHE A 425 -2.53 -6.67 6.99
N LYS A 426 -3.48 -7.61 7.23
CA LYS A 426 -4.14 -8.50 6.28
C LYS A 426 -5.48 -9.04 6.82
N TYR A 427 -6.09 -10.04 6.13
CA TYR A 427 -7.36 -10.65 6.54
C TYR A 427 -7.25 -11.39 7.88
N GLN A 428 -6.35 -12.36 8.00
CA GLN A 428 -6.26 -13.26 9.14
C GLN A 428 -4.92 -13.09 9.86
N ASP A 429 -4.92 -13.20 11.18
CA ASP A 429 -3.69 -13.26 11.97
C ASP A 429 -2.79 -14.39 11.49
N ASN A 430 -1.51 -14.26 11.78
CA ASN A 430 -0.59 -15.35 11.58
C ASN A 430 -1.00 -16.55 12.42
N ASP A 431 -0.59 -17.73 11.99
CA ASP A 431 -0.86 -18.97 12.68
C ASP A 431 0.48 -19.57 13.17
N PRO A 432 0.80 -19.47 14.47
CA PRO A 432 2.06 -19.97 15.02
C PRO A 432 2.29 -21.46 14.80
N ASP A 433 1.20 -22.23 14.62
CA ASP A 433 1.26 -23.67 14.37
C ASP A 433 1.47 -24.03 12.90
N ALA A 434 1.38 -23.06 11.99
CA ALA A 434 1.58 -23.29 10.57
C ALA A 434 3.06 -23.51 10.25
N LYS A 435 3.35 -24.54 9.44
CA LYS A 435 4.71 -24.91 9.05
C LYS A 435 5.01 -24.43 7.62
N GLY A 436 6.28 -24.11 7.35
CA GLY A 436 6.72 -23.71 6.00
C GLY A 436 6.17 -22.36 5.55
N VAL A 437 5.77 -21.51 6.49
CA VAL A 437 5.33 -20.15 6.21
C VAL A 437 6.52 -19.20 6.09
N ASP A 438 6.29 -18.07 5.47
CA ASP A 438 7.26 -16.99 5.41
C ASP A 438 7.67 -16.53 6.83
N PRO A 439 8.98 -16.33 7.10
CA PRO A 439 9.46 -15.95 8.44
C PRO A 439 8.84 -14.65 8.98
N SER A 440 8.37 -13.75 8.12
CA SER A 440 7.63 -12.56 8.55
C SER A 440 6.20 -12.86 9.01
N ASN A 441 5.70 -14.09 8.77
CA ASN A 441 4.32 -14.49 9.00
C ASN A 441 4.16 -15.61 10.04
N VAL A 442 5.06 -15.69 11.03
CA VAL A 442 5.02 -16.77 12.04
C VAL A 442 4.11 -16.43 13.21
N ASP A 443 4.37 -15.30 13.88
CA ASP A 443 3.70 -14.93 15.13
C ASP A 443 3.47 -13.42 15.17
N ALA A 444 2.34 -12.97 14.63
CA ALA A 444 1.96 -11.57 14.67
C ALA A 444 0.46 -11.35 14.44
N ASN A 445 -0.12 -10.46 15.23
CA ASN A 445 -1.49 -9.96 15.09
C ASN A 445 -1.58 -8.95 13.94
N LYS A 446 -1.71 -9.44 12.72
CA LYS A 446 -1.84 -8.62 11.50
C LYS A 446 -3.27 -8.56 11.00
N GLY A 447 -4.06 -9.57 11.38
CA GLY A 447 -5.40 -9.80 10.86
C GLY A 447 -6.44 -8.81 11.33
N ILE A 448 -7.53 -8.73 10.58
CA ILE A 448 -8.82 -8.19 11.04
C ILE A 448 -9.64 -9.27 11.75
N VAL A 449 -9.27 -10.53 11.56
CA VAL A 449 -9.78 -11.69 12.30
C VAL A 449 -8.60 -12.51 12.85
N SER A 450 -8.85 -13.23 13.96
CA SER A 450 -7.86 -14.16 14.52
C SER A 450 -7.62 -15.36 13.59
N ASN A 451 -6.61 -16.19 13.88
CA ASN A 451 -6.39 -17.46 13.17
C ASN A 451 -7.50 -18.52 13.42
N ARG A 452 -8.50 -18.18 14.24
CA ARG A 452 -9.75 -18.95 14.45
C ARG A 452 -10.97 -18.23 13.87
N TYR A 453 -10.76 -17.25 13.00
CA TYR A 453 -11.81 -16.47 12.33
C TYR A 453 -12.70 -15.65 13.28
N VAL A 454 -12.23 -15.31 14.47
CA VAL A 454 -12.93 -14.39 15.38
C VAL A 454 -12.60 -12.95 14.97
N PRO A 455 -13.60 -12.11 14.64
CA PRO A 455 -13.36 -10.72 14.27
C PRO A 455 -12.78 -9.90 15.42
N TRP A 456 -11.82 -9.04 15.11
CA TRP A 456 -11.32 -8.02 16.01
C TRP A 456 -12.26 -6.79 15.94
N THR A 457 -13.40 -6.90 16.63
CA THR A 457 -14.49 -5.91 16.55
C THR A 457 -14.03 -4.47 16.81
N PRO A 458 -13.19 -4.13 17.83
CA PRO A 458 -12.77 -2.75 18.03
C PRO A 458 -11.96 -2.17 16.86
N LEU A 459 -11.14 -2.99 16.20
CA LEU A 459 -10.43 -2.60 14.98
C LEU A 459 -11.41 -2.39 13.82
N LEU A 460 -12.28 -3.35 13.60
CA LEU A 460 -13.26 -3.33 12.49
C LEU A 460 -14.24 -2.18 12.60
N ASP A 461 -14.69 -1.80 13.79
CA ASP A 461 -15.59 -0.65 14.01
C ASP A 461 -14.91 0.65 13.57
N ARG A 462 -13.63 0.86 13.91
CA ARG A 462 -12.87 2.03 13.48
C ARG A 462 -12.61 2.04 11.98
N MET A 463 -12.35 0.86 11.38
CA MET A 463 -12.24 0.73 9.93
C MET A 463 -13.56 1.07 9.23
N LYS A 464 -14.68 0.55 9.71
CA LYS A 464 -16.03 0.82 9.20
C LYS A 464 -16.35 2.31 9.24
N GLU A 465 -16.04 2.96 10.35
CA GLU A 465 -16.27 4.39 10.54
C GLU A 465 -15.61 5.24 9.45
N LEU A 466 -14.35 4.98 9.12
CA LEU A 466 -13.63 5.70 8.06
C LEU A 466 -14.09 5.26 6.67
N ASN A 467 -14.12 3.95 6.40
CA ASN A 467 -14.35 3.40 5.06
C ASN A 467 -15.69 3.87 4.49
N ARG A 468 -16.74 3.87 5.31
CA ARG A 468 -18.08 4.34 4.90
C ARG A 468 -18.15 5.85 4.66
N ARG A 469 -17.20 6.61 5.17
CA ARG A 469 -17.12 8.07 5.04
C ARG A 469 -16.03 8.52 4.06
N ALA A 470 -15.33 7.60 3.39
CA ALA A 470 -14.16 7.94 2.55
C ALA A 470 -14.47 9.05 1.53
N TYR A 471 -15.61 9.01 0.85
CA TYR A 471 -16.01 10.04 -0.10
C TYR A 471 -16.32 11.39 0.57
N ALA A 472 -16.96 11.41 1.72
CA ALA A 472 -17.21 12.63 2.48
C ALA A 472 -15.93 13.24 3.02
N VAL A 473 -14.95 12.40 3.42
CA VAL A 473 -13.62 12.84 3.86
C VAL A 473 -12.85 13.47 2.70
N ILE A 474 -12.90 12.87 1.51
CA ILE A 474 -12.31 13.47 0.30
C ILE A 474 -12.92 14.83 0.01
N ASP A 475 -14.24 14.94 0.00
CA ASP A 475 -14.96 16.19 -0.23
C ASP A 475 -14.60 17.27 0.83
N HIS A 476 -14.46 16.88 2.09
CA HIS A 476 -13.96 17.75 3.16
C HIS A 476 -12.58 18.31 2.86
N PHE A 477 -11.61 17.46 2.49
CA PHE A 477 -10.24 17.91 2.18
C PHE A 477 -10.17 18.74 0.90
N ASP A 478 -10.99 18.45 -0.10
CA ASP A 478 -11.01 19.20 -1.36
C ASP A 478 -11.65 20.61 -1.20
N ARG A 479 -12.55 20.79 -0.22
CA ARG A 479 -13.16 22.11 0.08
C ARG A 479 -12.33 22.94 1.04
N ALA A 480 -11.49 22.34 1.87
CA ALA A 480 -10.71 23.04 2.91
C ALA A 480 -9.48 23.81 2.37
N ARG A 481 -9.25 23.82 1.06
CA ARG A 481 -8.08 24.45 0.41
C ARG A 481 -8.43 25.64 -0.44
#